data_bb0e7fc8772b65b39515aebe362852ca
#
_entry.id   bb0e7fc8772b65b39515aebe362852ca
#
_cell.length_a   1.000
_cell.length_b   1.000
_cell.length_c   1.000
_cell.angle_alpha   90.00
_cell.angle_beta   90.00
_cell.angle_gamma   90.00
#
_symmetry.space_group_name_H-M   'P 1'
#
loop_
_entity.id
_entity.type
_entity.pdbx_description
1 polymer ?
#
loop_
_entity_poly.entity_id
_entity_poly.type
_entity_poly.pdbx_seq_one_letter_code
_entity_poly.pdbx_strand_id
1 'polypeptide(L)'
;MLSEEALELIVQDHLAELEWQAGHGPDFAPGSGERDTWNDIVLRGRLRNAVRNLNPDVPEEYLDQAIGEVITPKSQSAIAENRRIHQILVEGYRGIEYIDHEGNVQNPTIYFLSSQPHKNDYLSLNQVTVANLDGERRFDVVCYVNGMPLAFIELKKTGANTSVEGAHNQLQTYVKEFGMAFRFANIVIPS
;
A
#
# COMPACT_ATOMS: atom_id res chain seq x y z
N MET A 1 -28.40 14.09 4.45
CA MET A 1 -27.34 13.86 3.44
C MET A 1 -26.12 13.40 4.21
N LEU A 2 -25.52 12.28 3.85
CA LEU A 2 -24.33 11.77 4.54
C LEU A 2 -23.12 12.68 4.25
N SER A 3 -22.25 12.88 5.24
CA SER A 3 -20.96 13.55 5.05
C SER A 3 -19.99 12.59 4.36
N GLU A 4 -18.91 13.09 3.74
CA GLU A 4 -17.82 12.25 3.21
C GLU A 4 -17.22 11.39 4.31
N GLU A 5 -16.97 11.95 5.49
CA GLU A 5 -16.51 11.24 6.67
C GLU A 5 -17.45 10.06 7.08
N ALA A 6 -18.77 10.26 6.99
CA ALA A 6 -19.72 9.17 7.26
C ALA A 6 -19.65 8.07 6.19
N LEU A 7 -19.38 8.43 4.94
CA LEU A 7 -19.18 7.44 3.86
C LEU A 7 -17.88 6.66 4.06
N GLU A 8 -16.80 7.31 4.49
CA GLU A 8 -15.53 6.64 4.82
C GLU A 8 -15.73 5.56 5.89
N LEU A 9 -16.46 5.89 6.96
CA LEU A 9 -16.77 4.94 8.04
C LEU A 9 -17.63 3.77 7.54
N ILE A 10 -18.64 4.03 6.71
CA ILE A 10 -19.48 2.95 6.11
C ILE A 10 -18.61 2.00 5.26
N VAL A 11 -17.66 2.54 4.47
CA VAL A 11 -16.75 1.71 3.70
C VAL A 11 -15.88 0.86 4.62
N GLN A 12 -15.35 1.44 5.70
CA GLN A 12 -14.54 0.70 6.67
C GLN A 12 -15.37 -0.38 7.41
N ASP A 13 -16.63 -0.10 7.76
CA ASP A 13 -17.55 -1.08 8.38
C ASP A 13 -17.77 -2.29 7.46
N HIS A 14 -18.02 -2.03 6.16
CA HIS A 14 -18.17 -3.13 5.19
C HIS A 14 -16.87 -3.93 4.99
N LEU A 15 -15.71 -3.28 5.03
CA LEU A 15 -14.43 -3.98 4.98
C LEU A 15 -14.20 -4.80 6.26
N ALA A 16 -14.63 -4.28 7.42
CA ALA A 16 -14.53 -5.01 8.69
C ALA A 16 -15.39 -6.30 8.70
N GLU A 17 -16.54 -6.30 8.02
CA GLU A 17 -17.35 -7.53 7.79
C GLU A 17 -16.58 -8.60 7.00
N LEU A 18 -15.55 -8.18 6.22
CA LEU A 18 -14.65 -9.04 5.46
C LEU A 18 -13.33 -9.30 6.20
N GLU A 19 -13.31 -9.13 7.52
CA GLU A 19 -12.15 -9.35 8.40
C GLU A 19 -10.98 -8.37 8.19
N TRP A 20 -11.21 -7.22 7.56
CA TRP A 20 -10.23 -6.15 7.50
C TRP A 20 -10.18 -5.41 8.83
N GLN A 21 -8.98 -5.10 9.30
CA GLN A 21 -8.80 -4.14 10.38
C GLN A 21 -9.14 -2.73 9.87
N ALA A 22 -9.77 -1.92 10.70
CA ALA A 22 -10.02 -0.51 10.40
C ALA A 22 -9.15 0.38 11.30
N GLY A 23 -8.67 1.48 10.76
CA GLY A 23 -7.87 2.46 11.50
C GLY A 23 -8.01 3.85 10.92
N HIS A 24 -7.43 4.83 11.60
CA HIS A 24 -7.47 6.24 11.21
C HIS A 24 -6.09 6.69 10.74
N GLY A 25 -5.99 7.26 9.54
CA GLY A 25 -4.71 7.64 8.92
C GLY A 25 -3.78 8.48 9.79
N PRO A 26 -4.27 9.49 10.54
CA PRO A 26 -3.46 10.25 11.49
C PRO A 26 -2.74 9.41 12.55
N ASP A 27 -3.29 8.27 12.98
CA ASP A 27 -2.65 7.37 13.94
C ASP A 27 -1.44 6.63 13.34
N PHE A 28 -1.34 6.65 12.01
CA PHE A 28 -0.26 6.08 11.22
C PHE A 28 0.64 7.15 10.57
N ALA A 29 0.60 8.36 11.10
CA ALA A 29 1.45 9.48 10.67
C ALA A 29 2.94 9.23 11.01
N PRO A 30 3.89 9.96 10.41
CA PRO A 30 5.29 9.92 10.80
C PRO A 30 5.47 10.11 12.30
N GLY A 31 6.27 9.23 12.92
CA GLY A 31 6.44 9.15 14.38
C GLY A 31 5.59 8.07 15.06
N SER A 32 4.66 7.44 14.35
CA SER A 32 3.88 6.29 14.86
C SER A 32 4.68 4.97 14.90
N GLY A 33 5.83 4.93 14.24
CA GLY A 33 6.61 3.71 14.01
C GLY A 33 6.26 2.95 12.72
N GLU A 34 5.17 3.35 12.03
CA GLU A 34 4.74 2.72 10.77
C GLU A 34 5.26 3.45 9.53
N ARG A 35 5.45 4.76 9.64
CA ARG A 35 5.94 5.62 8.55
C ARG A 35 7.06 6.52 9.07
N ASP A 36 8.15 6.65 8.30
CA ASP A 36 9.27 7.52 8.65
C ASP A 36 9.02 8.97 8.23
N THR A 37 8.39 9.16 7.07
CA THR A 37 8.13 10.48 6.48
C THR A 37 6.72 10.59 5.90
N TRP A 38 6.25 11.81 5.66
CA TRP A 38 4.97 12.05 4.99
C TRP A 38 4.94 11.58 3.53
N ASN A 39 6.10 11.39 2.90
CA ASN A 39 6.20 10.86 1.54
C ASN A 39 6.11 9.31 1.51
N ASP A 40 6.34 8.64 2.63
CA ASP A 40 6.18 7.19 2.73
C ASP A 40 4.69 6.84 2.81
N ILE A 41 4.22 6.03 1.87
CA ILE A 41 2.85 5.51 1.92
C ILE A 41 2.80 4.06 2.40
N VAL A 42 3.92 3.35 2.34
CA VAL A 42 4.05 1.95 2.79
C VAL A 42 4.15 1.92 4.32
N LEU A 43 3.41 1.02 4.96
CA LEU A 43 3.49 0.74 6.39
C LEU A 43 4.60 -0.30 6.62
N ARG A 44 5.82 0.20 6.91
CA ARG A 44 7.05 -0.61 6.92
C ARG A 44 7.06 -1.70 7.97
N GLY A 45 6.53 -1.41 9.16
CA GLY A 45 6.43 -2.38 10.24
C GLY A 45 5.55 -3.57 9.86
N ARG A 46 4.35 -3.29 9.31
CA ARG A 46 3.44 -4.33 8.82
C ARG A 46 4.04 -5.11 7.66
N LEU A 47 4.65 -4.43 6.69
CA LEU A 47 5.29 -5.08 5.55
C LEU A 47 6.40 -6.04 6.01
N ARG A 48 7.28 -5.61 6.91
CA ARG A 48 8.35 -6.44 7.45
C ARG A 48 7.79 -7.69 8.14
N ASN A 49 6.77 -7.54 8.99
CA ASN A 49 6.14 -8.65 9.68
C ASN A 49 5.50 -9.65 8.70
N ALA A 50 4.77 -9.15 7.71
CA ALA A 50 4.12 -9.98 6.70
C ALA A 50 5.16 -10.75 5.85
N VAL A 51 6.19 -10.07 5.36
CA VAL A 51 7.25 -10.69 4.55
C VAL A 51 7.99 -11.76 5.35
N ARG A 52 8.29 -11.52 6.63
CA ARG A 52 8.88 -12.52 7.54
C ARG A 52 7.99 -13.76 7.67
N ASN A 53 6.71 -13.57 7.91
CA ASN A 53 5.75 -14.67 8.09
C ASN A 53 5.57 -15.50 6.80
N LEU A 54 5.68 -14.86 5.64
CA LEU A 54 5.53 -15.52 4.33
C LEU A 54 6.80 -16.25 3.90
N ASN A 55 7.98 -15.92 4.47
CA ASN A 55 9.28 -16.45 4.06
C ASN A 55 10.10 -16.91 5.29
N PRO A 56 9.61 -17.86 6.09
CA PRO A 56 10.23 -18.23 7.37
C PRO A 56 11.63 -18.82 7.24
N ASP A 57 11.97 -19.36 6.08
CA ASP A 57 13.27 -20.03 5.83
C ASP A 57 14.37 -19.07 5.35
N VAL A 58 14.03 -17.79 5.10
CA VAL A 58 14.99 -16.78 4.65
C VAL A 58 15.47 -15.94 5.84
N PRO A 59 16.79 -15.78 6.06
CA PRO A 59 17.30 -14.94 7.15
C PRO A 59 16.81 -13.49 7.05
N GLU A 60 16.54 -12.88 8.21
CA GLU A 60 15.88 -11.57 8.32
C GLU A 60 16.61 -10.46 7.57
N GLU A 61 17.94 -10.47 7.60
CA GLU A 61 18.77 -9.48 6.89
C GLU A 61 18.52 -9.43 5.38
N TYR A 62 18.28 -10.62 4.76
CA TYR A 62 17.98 -10.73 3.33
C TYR A 62 16.53 -10.37 3.01
N LEU A 63 15.61 -10.59 3.95
CA LEU A 63 14.25 -10.07 3.85
C LEU A 63 14.21 -8.55 3.91
N ASP A 64 14.98 -7.93 4.81
CA ASP A 64 15.11 -6.48 4.92
C ASP A 64 15.73 -5.88 3.65
N GLN A 65 16.75 -6.54 3.08
CA GLN A 65 17.32 -6.13 1.79
C GLN A 65 16.27 -6.21 0.68
N ALA A 66 15.51 -7.31 0.58
CA ALA A 66 14.47 -7.47 -0.42
C ALA A 66 13.37 -6.40 -0.28
N ILE A 67 12.93 -6.09 0.95
CA ILE A 67 11.97 -5.03 1.22
C ILE A 67 12.53 -3.70 0.72
N GLY A 68 13.77 -3.35 1.07
CA GLY A 68 14.42 -2.11 0.60
C GLY A 68 14.45 -2.01 -0.91
N GLU A 69 14.82 -3.09 -1.60
CA GLU A 69 14.87 -3.16 -3.06
C GLU A 69 13.48 -3.00 -3.72
N VAL A 70 12.45 -3.58 -3.12
CA VAL A 70 11.08 -3.54 -3.68
C VAL A 70 10.44 -2.18 -3.47
N ILE A 71 10.53 -1.59 -2.28
CA ILE A 71 9.88 -0.32 -1.98
C ILE A 71 10.63 0.90 -2.55
N THR A 72 11.93 0.77 -2.82
CA THR A 72 12.72 1.85 -3.42
C THR A 72 12.42 1.94 -4.92
N PRO A 73 11.95 3.09 -5.41
CA PRO A 73 11.68 3.25 -6.84
C PRO A 73 12.94 3.05 -7.70
N LYS A 74 12.80 2.34 -8.81
CA LYS A 74 13.85 2.15 -9.82
C LYS A 74 13.64 3.05 -11.05
N SER A 75 12.48 3.69 -11.15
CA SER A 75 12.10 4.59 -12.22
C SER A 75 11.32 5.78 -11.67
N GLN A 76 11.36 6.92 -12.37
CA GLN A 76 10.50 8.07 -12.10
C GLN A 76 9.09 7.90 -12.70
N SER A 77 8.88 6.89 -13.55
CA SER A 77 7.58 6.58 -14.12
C SER A 77 6.75 5.74 -13.15
N ALA A 78 5.67 6.31 -12.62
CA ALA A 78 4.75 5.59 -11.74
C ALA A 78 4.16 4.34 -12.40
N ILE A 79 3.90 4.37 -13.70
CA ILE A 79 3.37 3.22 -14.47
C ILE A 79 4.42 2.12 -14.60
N ALA A 80 5.70 2.46 -14.84
CA ALA A 80 6.77 1.49 -14.91
C ALA A 80 6.99 0.82 -13.54
N GLU A 81 6.97 1.61 -12.46
CA GLU A 81 7.06 1.09 -11.09
C GLU A 81 5.84 0.24 -10.72
N ASN A 82 4.63 0.66 -11.08
CA ASN A 82 3.44 -0.13 -10.83
C ASN A 82 3.52 -1.51 -11.51
N ARG A 83 3.95 -1.57 -12.78
CA ARG A 83 4.16 -2.84 -13.49
C ARG A 83 5.20 -3.72 -12.80
N ARG A 84 6.33 -3.13 -12.38
CA ARG A 84 7.40 -3.84 -11.67
C ARG A 84 6.90 -4.43 -10.36
N ILE A 85 6.20 -3.63 -9.55
CA ILE A 85 5.64 -4.06 -8.26
C ILE A 85 4.59 -5.14 -8.46
N HIS A 86 3.66 -4.95 -9.41
CA HIS A 86 2.63 -5.95 -9.71
C HIS A 86 3.26 -7.31 -10.09
N GLN A 87 4.30 -7.30 -10.91
CA GLN A 87 5.02 -8.53 -11.26
C GLN A 87 5.61 -9.20 -10.01
N ILE A 88 6.24 -8.43 -9.12
CA ILE A 88 6.80 -8.95 -7.86
C ILE A 88 5.69 -9.53 -6.95
N LEU A 89 4.54 -8.88 -6.86
CA LEU A 89 3.41 -9.37 -6.06
C LEU A 89 2.86 -10.71 -6.56
N VAL A 90 2.90 -10.93 -7.88
CA VAL A 90 2.42 -12.18 -8.51
C VAL A 90 3.47 -13.28 -8.49
N GLU A 91 4.72 -12.97 -8.82
CA GLU A 91 5.77 -13.95 -9.06
C GLU A 91 6.75 -14.13 -7.87
N GLY A 92 6.73 -13.21 -6.91
CA GLY A 92 7.75 -13.06 -5.88
C GLY A 92 8.98 -12.30 -6.38
N TYR A 93 9.83 -11.90 -5.46
CA TYR A 93 11.09 -11.20 -5.72
C TYR A 93 12.27 -12.19 -5.72
N ARG A 94 13.12 -12.14 -6.74
CA ARG A 94 14.25 -13.07 -6.95
C ARG A 94 15.61 -12.38 -7.05
N GLY A 95 15.73 -11.19 -6.46
CA GLY A 95 16.98 -10.41 -6.53
C GLY A 95 17.93 -10.63 -5.36
N ILE A 96 17.72 -11.66 -4.53
CA ILE A 96 18.56 -11.97 -3.36
C ILE A 96 19.36 -13.24 -3.62
N GLU A 97 20.66 -13.15 -3.39
CA GLU A 97 21.57 -14.28 -3.35
C GLU A 97 22.42 -14.22 -2.08
N TYR A 98 22.58 -15.34 -1.39
CA TYR A 98 23.45 -15.44 -0.22
C TYR A 98 24.04 -16.84 -0.06
N ILE A 99 25.07 -16.94 0.79
CA ILE A 99 25.66 -18.22 1.17
C ILE A 99 25.15 -18.58 2.56
N ASP A 100 24.55 -19.76 2.70
CA ASP A 100 24.08 -20.24 4.00
C ASP A 100 25.24 -20.73 4.90
N HIS A 101 24.92 -21.11 6.13
CA HIS A 101 25.90 -21.58 7.11
C HIS A 101 26.57 -22.92 6.73
N GLU A 102 26.03 -23.64 5.78
CA GLU A 102 26.61 -24.88 5.21
C GLU A 102 27.51 -24.61 4.01
N GLY A 103 27.59 -23.35 3.53
CA GLY A 103 28.38 -22.93 2.38
C GLY A 103 27.65 -23.07 1.03
N ASN A 104 26.34 -23.31 1.03
CA ASN A 104 25.55 -23.43 -0.18
C ASN A 104 25.06 -22.06 -0.65
N VAL A 105 25.05 -21.83 -1.96
CA VAL A 105 24.45 -20.63 -2.55
C VAL A 105 22.94 -20.77 -2.56
N GLN A 106 22.26 -19.78 -1.98
CA GLN A 106 20.81 -19.68 -1.90
C GLN A 106 20.30 -18.55 -2.79
N ASN A 107 19.25 -18.83 -3.56
CA ASN A 107 18.56 -17.86 -4.43
C ASN A 107 17.04 -17.96 -4.16
N PRO A 108 16.55 -17.49 -3.02
CA PRO A 108 15.14 -17.64 -2.66
C PRO A 108 14.23 -16.78 -3.53
N THR A 109 13.01 -17.28 -3.74
CA THR A 109 11.90 -16.41 -4.16
C THR A 109 11.24 -15.85 -2.92
N ILE A 110 11.28 -14.53 -2.72
CA ILE A 110 10.71 -13.85 -1.56
C ILE A 110 9.30 -13.35 -1.91
N TYR A 111 8.31 -13.81 -1.17
CA TYR A 111 6.90 -13.46 -1.37
C TYR A 111 6.49 -12.27 -0.52
N PHE A 112 5.84 -11.31 -1.14
CA PHE A 112 5.26 -10.12 -0.52
C PHE A 112 3.75 -10.25 -0.32
N LEU A 113 3.13 -11.20 -1.03
CA LEU A 113 1.71 -11.49 -1.00
C LEU A 113 1.51 -13.00 -1.04
N SER A 114 0.56 -13.51 -0.26
CA SER A 114 0.16 -14.91 -0.30
C SER A 114 -1.08 -15.10 -1.17
N SER A 115 -1.10 -16.17 -1.96
CA SER A 115 -2.30 -16.62 -2.66
C SER A 115 -3.37 -17.21 -1.72
N GLN A 116 -3.01 -17.48 -0.45
CA GLN A 116 -3.93 -17.90 0.61
C GLN A 116 -4.36 -16.66 1.39
N PRO A 117 -5.61 -16.18 1.25
CA PRO A 117 -6.04 -14.90 1.82
C PRO A 117 -5.75 -14.75 3.32
N HIS A 118 -6.01 -15.78 4.11
CA HIS A 118 -5.83 -15.77 5.56
C HIS A 118 -4.37 -15.63 6.04
N LYS A 119 -3.39 -15.68 5.13
CA LYS A 119 -1.98 -15.45 5.43
C LYS A 119 -1.55 -14.00 5.20
N ASN A 120 -2.44 -13.17 4.69
CA ASN A 120 -2.16 -11.75 4.49
C ASN A 120 -2.75 -10.92 5.64
N ASP A 121 -2.13 -9.79 5.89
CA ASP A 121 -2.60 -8.77 6.83
C ASP A 121 -3.40 -7.72 6.07
N TYR A 122 -4.65 -7.47 6.47
CA TYR A 122 -5.57 -6.55 5.81
C TYR A 122 -5.90 -5.38 6.73
N LEU A 123 -5.68 -4.16 6.25
CA LEU A 123 -5.96 -2.92 6.98
C LEU A 123 -6.57 -1.88 6.06
N SER A 124 -7.69 -1.29 6.45
CA SER A 124 -8.23 -0.07 5.83
C SER A 124 -7.94 1.14 6.71
N LEU A 125 -7.38 2.18 6.14
CA LEU A 125 -7.18 3.47 6.81
C LEU A 125 -7.99 4.54 6.10
N ASN A 126 -8.78 5.31 6.83
CA ASN A 126 -9.36 6.53 6.31
C ASN A 126 -8.43 7.73 6.53
N GLN A 127 -8.59 8.77 5.74
CA GLN A 127 -7.89 10.06 5.85
C GLN A 127 -6.35 9.95 5.87
N VAL A 128 -5.80 9.16 4.95
CA VAL A 128 -4.36 8.96 4.82
C VAL A 128 -3.71 10.16 4.13
N THR A 129 -2.89 10.90 4.87
CA THR A 129 -2.14 12.04 4.34
C THR A 129 -0.80 11.61 3.78
N VAL A 130 -0.49 12.10 2.57
CA VAL A 130 0.82 11.98 1.90
C VAL A 130 1.26 13.38 1.47
N ALA A 131 2.54 13.71 1.68
CA ALA A 131 3.12 14.97 1.24
C ALA A 131 4.39 14.74 0.44
N ASN A 132 4.62 15.59 -0.56
CA ASN A 132 5.82 15.65 -1.37
C ASN A 132 6.20 17.12 -1.65
N LEU A 133 7.11 17.38 -2.59
CA LEU A 133 7.51 18.74 -2.95
C LEU A 133 6.40 19.55 -3.64
N ASP A 134 5.41 18.88 -4.24
CA ASP A 134 4.28 19.51 -4.94
C ASP A 134 3.13 19.86 -3.99
N GLY A 135 3.18 19.39 -2.74
CA GLY A 135 2.19 19.68 -1.70
C GLY A 135 1.77 18.46 -0.89
N GLU A 136 0.55 18.54 -0.36
CA GLU A 136 -0.05 17.52 0.50
C GLU A 136 -1.39 17.06 -0.09
N ARG A 137 -1.66 15.76 0.03
CA ARG A 137 -2.96 15.17 -0.31
C ARG A 137 -3.40 14.20 0.78
N ARG A 138 -4.71 14.22 1.02
CA ARG A 138 -5.37 13.29 1.94
C ARG A 138 -6.32 12.42 1.14
N PHE A 139 -6.07 11.12 1.18
CA PHE A 139 -6.91 10.10 0.55
C PHE A 139 -8.02 9.68 1.50
N ASP A 140 -9.25 9.52 1.01
CA ASP A 140 -10.41 9.21 1.83
C ASP A 140 -10.29 7.83 2.47
N VAL A 141 -10.07 6.76 1.67
CA VAL A 141 -9.79 5.42 2.19
C VAL A 141 -8.66 4.77 1.38
N VAL A 142 -7.67 4.23 2.10
CA VAL A 142 -6.58 3.42 1.53
C VAL A 142 -6.62 2.02 2.13
N CYS A 143 -6.66 1.01 1.26
CA CYS A 143 -6.66 -0.39 1.64
C CYS A 143 -5.27 -0.97 1.52
N TYR A 144 -4.73 -1.42 2.63
CA TYR A 144 -3.40 -2.01 2.74
C TYR A 144 -3.50 -3.54 2.82
N VAL A 145 -2.66 -4.20 2.03
CA VAL A 145 -2.42 -5.65 2.19
C VAL A 145 -0.93 -5.83 2.49
N ASN A 146 -0.63 -6.48 3.60
CA ASN A 146 0.75 -6.65 4.08
C ASN A 146 1.52 -5.33 4.18
N GLY A 147 0.86 -4.25 4.59
CA GLY A 147 1.46 -2.92 4.70
C GLY A 147 1.67 -2.17 3.37
N MET A 148 1.28 -2.75 2.22
CA MET A 148 1.34 -2.10 0.91
C MET A 148 -0.03 -1.52 0.53
N PRO A 149 -0.12 -0.27 0.05
CA PRO A 149 -1.37 0.39 -0.30
C PRO A 149 -1.85 -0.10 -1.68
N LEU A 150 -2.64 -1.17 -1.72
CA LEU A 150 -3.06 -1.82 -2.97
C LEU A 150 -4.35 -1.27 -3.56
N ALA A 151 -5.20 -0.58 -2.76
CA ALA A 151 -6.39 0.07 -3.30
C ALA A 151 -6.61 1.45 -2.66
N PHE A 152 -7.12 2.37 -3.48
CA PHE A 152 -7.49 3.73 -3.09
C PHE A 152 -8.95 3.96 -3.44
N ILE A 153 -9.72 4.50 -2.49
CA ILE A 153 -11.14 4.81 -2.67
C ILE A 153 -11.32 6.30 -2.40
N GLU A 154 -11.83 7.02 -3.38
CA GLU A 154 -12.18 8.44 -3.30
C GLU A 154 -13.68 8.58 -3.27
N LEU A 155 -14.21 9.21 -2.25
CA LEU A 155 -15.64 9.30 -1.97
C LEU A 155 -16.15 10.73 -2.19
N LYS A 156 -17.33 10.86 -2.79
CA LYS A 156 -17.99 12.15 -2.97
C LYS A 156 -19.40 12.13 -2.40
N LYS A 157 -19.77 13.25 -1.79
CA LYS A 157 -21.15 13.46 -1.33
C LYS A 157 -22.11 13.37 -2.51
N THR A 158 -23.21 12.66 -2.34
CA THR A 158 -24.33 12.73 -3.27
C THR A 158 -25.01 14.10 -3.19
N GLY A 159 -25.01 14.86 -4.29
CA GLY A 159 -25.63 16.18 -4.37
C GLY A 159 -25.77 16.68 -5.79
N ALA A 160 -26.58 17.74 -6.02
CA ALA A 160 -26.90 18.24 -7.36
C ALA A 160 -25.69 18.71 -8.19
N ASN A 161 -24.52 18.90 -7.58
CA ASN A 161 -23.30 19.39 -8.24
C ASN A 161 -22.08 18.46 -8.05
N THR A 162 -22.25 17.26 -7.49
CA THR A 162 -21.17 16.29 -7.29
C THR A 162 -21.47 15.06 -8.12
N SER A 163 -20.64 14.80 -9.11
CA SER A 163 -20.77 13.67 -10.01
C SER A 163 -19.60 12.71 -9.81
N VAL A 164 -19.79 11.43 -10.14
CA VAL A 164 -18.72 10.43 -10.27
C VAL A 164 -17.59 10.95 -11.18
N GLU A 165 -17.94 11.80 -12.16
CA GLU A 165 -16.98 12.51 -13.01
C GLU A 165 -16.08 13.47 -12.19
N GLY A 166 -16.62 14.12 -11.16
CA GLY A 166 -15.83 14.97 -10.25
C GLY A 166 -14.81 14.15 -9.44
N ALA A 167 -15.20 12.99 -8.90
CA ALA A 167 -14.29 12.07 -8.21
C ALA A 167 -13.22 11.51 -9.17
N HIS A 168 -13.61 11.15 -10.39
CA HIS A 168 -12.69 10.69 -11.41
C HIS A 168 -11.62 11.75 -11.77
N ASN A 169 -12.04 12.99 -12.00
CA ASN A 169 -11.14 14.11 -12.31
C ASN A 169 -10.18 14.40 -11.14
N GLN A 170 -10.66 14.30 -9.90
CA GLN A 170 -9.83 14.46 -8.72
C GLN A 170 -8.77 13.36 -8.63
N LEU A 171 -9.15 12.10 -8.84
CA LEU A 171 -8.19 10.99 -8.88
C LEU A 171 -7.17 11.12 -10.01
N GLN A 172 -7.57 11.57 -11.20
CA GLN A 172 -6.62 11.86 -12.28
C GLN A 172 -5.61 12.93 -11.89
N THR A 173 -6.05 13.97 -11.19
CA THR A 173 -5.16 15.00 -10.65
C THR A 173 -4.19 14.41 -9.63
N TYR A 174 -4.66 13.56 -8.71
CA TYR A 174 -3.82 12.91 -7.71
C TYR A 174 -2.79 11.98 -8.35
N VAL A 175 -3.19 11.18 -9.34
CA VAL A 175 -2.25 10.31 -10.09
C VAL A 175 -1.19 11.12 -10.81
N LYS A 176 -1.52 12.32 -11.30
CA LYS A 176 -0.57 13.22 -11.96
C LYS A 176 0.42 13.86 -10.98
N GLU A 177 -0.08 14.34 -9.83
CA GLU A 177 0.71 15.09 -8.84
C GLU A 177 1.43 14.16 -7.85
N PHE A 178 0.80 13.03 -7.50
CA PHE A 178 1.26 12.05 -6.51
C PHE A 178 1.42 10.65 -7.12
N GLY A 179 1.78 10.55 -8.39
CA GLY A 179 1.85 9.29 -9.12
C GLY A 179 2.66 8.21 -8.40
N MET A 180 3.73 8.60 -7.71
CA MET A 180 4.56 7.65 -6.96
C MET A 180 3.86 7.05 -5.73
N ALA A 181 2.83 7.68 -5.16
CA ALA A 181 1.99 7.07 -4.13
C ALA A 181 1.17 5.90 -4.71
N PHE A 182 0.73 6.02 -5.96
CA PHE A 182 -0.05 5.00 -6.67
C PHE A 182 0.78 3.87 -7.29
N ARG A 183 2.11 3.86 -7.16
CA ARG A 183 2.95 2.80 -7.76
C ARG A 183 2.63 1.39 -7.24
N PHE A 184 2.01 1.28 -6.06
CA PHE A 184 1.56 0.01 -5.49
C PHE A 184 0.10 -0.31 -5.83
N ALA A 185 -0.68 0.66 -6.30
CA ALA A 185 -2.12 0.51 -6.48
C ALA A 185 -2.48 -0.50 -7.56
N ASN A 186 -3.31 -1.47 -7.21
CA ASN A 186 -3.95 -2.38 -8.15
C ASN A 186 -5.35 -1.87 -8.54
N ILE A 187 -6.00 -1.14 -7.62
CA ILE A 187 -7.37 -0.65 -7.81
C ILE A 187 -7.42 0.81 -7.32
N VAL A 188 -8.10 1.65 -8.10
CA VAL A 188 -8.45 3.02 -7.73
C VAL A 188 -9.94 3.22 -8.02
N ILE A 189 -10.72 3.52 -7.00
CA ILE A 189 -12.19 3.56 -7.05
C ILE A 189 -12.67 4.98 -6.80
N PRO A 190 -13.20 5.68 -7.83
CA PRO A 190 -14.00 6.88 -7.64
C PRO A 190 -15.46 6.50 -7.31
N SER A 191 -16.04 7.09 -6.27
CA SER A 191 -17.41 6.82 -5.84
C SER A 191 -18.17 8.12 -5.57
#